data_12095250bb8475dd4d862f842aa82794
#
_entry.id   12095250bb8475dd4d862f842aa82794
#
_cell.length_a   1.000
_cell.length_b   1.000
_cell.length_c   1.000
_cell.angle_alpha   90.00
_cell.angle_beta   90.00
_cell.angle_gamma   90.00
#
_symmetry.space_group_name_H-M   'P 1'
#
loop_
_entity.id
_entity.type
_entity.pdbx_description
1 polymer ?
#
loop_
_entity_poly.entity_id
_entity_poly.type
_entity_poly.pdbx_seq_one_letter_code
_entity_poly.pdbx_strand_id
1 'polypeptide(L)'
;TEKQVAKKTIEKLAIVVVTYKRQQLLATLFESIEKLTVAPWRIIVVDNEHSDKTHGMVEEFSAKLTAQWGTTVADLSGNENRVVYAPQTDNLGGAGGFSAGVKKAYELGAEWFWVMDDDVAVMPEGIERLAKWTDRHDVIQGSRYDYDGGPFYWQYDFIVPLGIPNPIAPAAFGPAGYRVMDTLCFEGGLFRRNIVEKIGLPDPRFFIYWDDTMYG
;
A
#
# COMPACT_ATOMS: atom_id res chain seq x y z
N THR A 1 22.59 -19.01 -22.59
CA THR A 1 22.54 -17.74 -21.84
C THR A 1 21.11 -17.27 -21.85
N GLU A 2 20.36 -17.62 -20.79
CA GLU A 2 19.03 -17.03 -20.55
C GLU A 2 19.20 -15.52 -20.44
N LYS A 3 18.55 -14.77 -21.32
CA LYS A 3 18.42 -13.31 -21.18
C LYS A 3 17.62 -13.08 -19.91
N GLN A 4 18.27 -12.58 -18.87
CA GLN A 4 17.62 -12.10 -17.66
C GLN A 4 16.68 -10.96 -18.08
N VAL A 5 15.38 -11.26 -18.17
CA VAL A 5 14.37 -10.25 -18.46
C VAL A 5 14.38 -9.27 -17.27
N ALA A 6 14.68 -8.01 -17.56
CA ALA A 6 14.70 -6.98 -16.52
C ALA A 6 13.33 -6.96 -15.81
N LYS A 7 13.35 -7.10 -14.49
CA LYS A 7 12.14 -7.05 -13.68
C LYS A 7 11.48 -5.68 -13.82
N LYS A 8 10.19 -5.64 -14.12
CA LYS A 8 9.46 -4.38 -14.21
C LYS A 8 9.29 -3.78 -12.82
N THR A 9 9.68 -2.53 -12.65
CA THR A 9 9.61 -1.79 -11.40
C THR A 9 8.56 -0.69 -11.49
N ILE A 10 8.19 -0.11 -10.33
CA ILE A 10 7.31 1.06 -10.23
C ILE A 10 8.18 2.22 -9.74
N GLU A 11 8.23 3.29 -10.53
CA GLU A 11 9.07 4.45 -10.23
C GLU A 11 8.65 5.10 -8.90
N LYS A 12 9.62 5.36 -8.02
CA LYS A 12 9.41 5.99 -6.70
C LYS A 12 8.18 5.48 -5.96
N LEU A 13 8.01 4.15 -5.94
CA LEU A 13 6.94 3.50 -5.19
C LEU A 13 7.15 3.66 -3.68
N ALA A 14 6.19 4.26 -3.00
CA ALA A 14 6.08 4.24 -1.55
C ALA A 14 5.02 3.24 -1.10
N ILE A 15 5.42 2.27 -0.26
CA ILE A 15 4.47 1.46 0.51
C ILE A 15 4.08 2.28 1.73
N VAL A 16 2.79 2.43 2.00
CA VAL A 16 2.26 3.10 3.19
C VAL A 16 1.55 2.07 4.05
N VAL A 17 2.05 1.87 5.25
CA VAL A 17 1.52 0.92 6.24
C VAL A 17 0.98 1.69 7.42
N VAL A 18 -0.23 1.37 7.87
CA VAL A 18 -0.83 1.92 9.10
C VAL A 18 -0.95 0.84 10.14
N THR A 19 -0.51 1.12 11.38
CA THR A 19 -0.59 0.17 12.49
C THR A 19 -1.07 0.84 13.78
N TYR A 20 -1.78 0.06 14.62
CA TYR A 20 -2.19 0.45 15.96
C TYR A 20 -2.29 -0.76 16.88
N LYS A 21 -1.33 -0.92 17.81
CA LYS A 21 -1.31 -1.99 18.84
C LYS A 21 -1.35 -3.43 18.30
N ARG A 22 -0.91 -3.66 17.06
CA ARG A 22 -0.95 -4.97 16.38
C ARG A 22 0.45 -5.43 15.92
N GLN A 23 1.46 -5.33 16.81
CA GLN A 23 2.86 -5.59 16.47
C GLN A 23 3.09 -6.99 15.87
N GLN A 24 2.30 -8.00 16.26
CA GLN A 24 2.46 -9.35 15.72
C GLN A 24 2.03 -9.43 14.25
N LEU A 25 0.93 -8.75 13.88
CA LEU A 25 0.47 -8.67 12.50
C LEU A 25 1.46 -7.85 11.65
N LEU A 26 1.91 -6.70 12.18
CA LEU A 26 2.95 -5.89 11.55
C LEU A 26 4.23 -6.69 11.27
N ALA A 27 4.65 -7.57 12.18
CA ALA A 27 5.79 -8.45 11.95
C ALA A 27 5.58 -9.38 10.74
N THR A 28 4.39 -9.96 10.61
CA THR A 28 4.02 -10.82 9.47
C THR A 28 4.05 -10.04 8.15
N LEU A 29 3.54 -8.81 8.15
CA LEU A 29 3.63 -7.94 6.98
C LEU A 29 5.09 -7.64 6.63
N PHE A 30 5.92 -7.27 7.60
CA PHE A 30 7.35 -6.99 7.38
C PHE A 30 8.07 -8.20 6.76
N GLU A 31 7.86 -9.42 7.30
CA GLU A 31 8.39 -10.65 6.73
C GLU A 31 7.96 -10.89 5.27
N SER A 32 6.75 -10.48 4.91
CA SER A 32 6.27 -10.58 3.53
C SER A 32 6.93 -9.56 2.61
N ILE A 33 7.16 -8.33 3.11
CA ILE A 33 7.87 -7.28 2.37
C ILE A 33 9.34 -7.65 2.16
N GLU A 34 10.01 -8.26 3.15
CA GLU A 34 11.38 -8.78 3.04
C GLU A 34 11.52 -9.81 1.89
N LYS A 35 10.45 -10.51 1.53
CA LYS A 35 10.41 -11.50 0.44
C LYS A 35 10.13 -10.89 -0.94
N LEU A 36 9.86 -9.60 -1.05
CA LEU A 36 9.64 -8.96 -2.35
C LEU A 36 10.84 -9.15 -3.27
N THR A 37 10.57 -9.48 -4.52
CA THR A 37 11.60 -9.68 -5.56
C THR A 37 12.12 -8.38 -6.15
N VAL A 38 11.41 -7.27 -5.91
CA VAL A 38 11.77 -5.91 -6.30
C VAL A 38 11.64 -5.01 -5.09
N ALA A 39 12.70 -4.23 -4.81
CA ALA A 39 12.71 -3.29 -3.69
C ALA A 39 11.78 -2.10 -3.96
N PRO A 40 10.90 -1.69 -3.03
CA PRO A 40 10.21 -0.42 -3.10
C PRO A 40 11.20 0.74 -2.89
N TRP A 41 10.83 1.93 -3.37
CA TRP A 41 11.64 3.13 -3.11
C TRP A 41 11.57 3.54 -1.63
N ARG A 42 10.35 3.58 -1.06
CA ARG A 42 10.12 3.93 0.36
C ARG A 42 9.10 2.99 0.99
N ILE A 43 9.18 2.88 2.31
CA ILE A 43 8.16 2.24 3.15
C ILE A 43 7.89 3.20 4.30
N ILE A 44 6.69 3.76 4.34
CA ILE A 44 6.24 4.68 5.39
C ILE A 44 5.44 3.86 6.39
N VAL A 45 5.90 3.76 7.62
CA VAL A 45 5.19 3.06 8.70
C VAL A 45 4.58 4.09 9.62
N VAL A 46 3.26 4.25 9.52
CA VAL A 46 2.46 5.14 10.37
C VAL A 46 2.06 4.39 11.63
N ASP A 47 2.56 4.85 12.77
CA ASP A 47 2.25 4.26 14.08
C ASP A 47 1.28 5.15 14.85
N ASN A 48 0.02 4.75 14.90
CA ASN A 48 -1.04 5.44 15.64
C ASN A 48 -0.97 5.22 17.17
N GLU A 49 -0.10 4.33 17.65
CA GLU A 49 0.15 4.12 19.09
C GLU A 49 1.32 4.96 19.59
N HIS A 50 2.28 5.28 18.71
CA HIS A 50 3.54 5.93 19.07
C HIS A 50 4.30 5.13 20.14
N SER A 51 4.46 3.82 19.93
CA SER A 51 5.08 2.95 20.94
C SER A 51 6.55 2.68 20.65
N ASP A 52 7.37 2.64 21.71
CA ASP A 52 8.78 2.27 21.62
C ASP A 52 8.96 0.86 21.04
N LYS A 53 7.99 -0.04 21.29
CA LYS A 53 8.02 -1.39 20.75
C LYS A 53 7.86 -1.39 19.23
N THR A 54 6.91 -0.66 18.70
CA THR A 54 6.72 -0.51 17.24
C THR A 54 7.94 0.18 16.64
N HIS A 55 8.46 1.23 17.27
CA HIS A 55 9.67 1.91 16.82
C HIS A 55 10.86 0.94 16.69
N GLY A 56 11.16 0.16 17.75
CA GLY A 56 12.23 -0.84 17.70
C GLY A 56 12.07 -1.86 16.58
N MET A 57 10.84 -2.34 16.34
CA MET A 57 10.54 -3.25 15.22
C MET A 57 10.81 -2.60 13.86
N VAL A 58 10.46 -1.32 13.69
CA VAL A 58 10.72 -0.56 12.47
C VAL A 58 12.22 -0.36 12.24
N GLU A 59 13.00 -0.10 13.29
CA GLU A 59 14.46 0.02 13.21
C GLU A 59 15.11 -1.30 12.76
N GLU A 60 14.71 -2.44 13.38
CA GLU A 60 15.19 -3.77 12.98
C GLU A 60 14.85 -4.09 11.54
N PHE A 61 13.61 -3.81 11.12
CA PHE A 61 13.16 -3.99 9.74
C PHE A 61 13.96 -3.12 8.78
N SER A 62 14.19 -1.85 9.10
CA SER A 62 15.02 -0.95 8.31
C SER A 62 16.44 -1.46 8.13
N ALA A 63 17.05 -1.97 9.20
CA ALA A 63 18.40 -2.56 9.16
C ALA A 63 18.45 -3.79 8.25
N LYS A 64 17.47 -4.68 8.33
CA LYS A 64 17.36 -5.87 7.45
C LYS A 64 17.23 -5.47 5.98
N LEU A 65 16.35 -4.52 5.65
CA LEU A 65 16.16 -4.08 4.27
C LEU A 65 17.41 -3.36 3.72
N THR A 66 18.10 -2.60 4.56
CA THR A 66 19.38 -1.96 4.17
C THR A 66 20.46 -3.00 3.90
N ALA A 67 20.53 -4.06 4.70
CA ALA A 67 21.45 -5.17 4.47
C ALA A 67 21.12 -5.94 3.16
N GLN A 68 19.84 -6.08 2.84
CA GLN A 68 19.36 -6.84 1.67
C GLN A 68 19.44 -6.04 0.36
N TRP A 69 19.04 -4.76 0.37
CA TRP A 69 18.85 -3.94 -0.84
C TRP A 69 19.69 -2.67 -0.88
N GLY A 70 20.42 -2.35 0.19
CA GLY A 70 21.13 -1.09 0.33
C GLY A 70 20.19 0.11 0.54
N THR A 71 20.76 1.29 0.53
CA THR A 71 20.01 2.56 0.47
C THR A 71 19.33 2.74 -0.89
N THR A 72 18.56 3.79 -1.05
CA THR A 72 17.88 4.10 -2.30
C THR A 72 18.14 5.55 -2.72
N VAL A 73 17.62 5.94 -3.86
CA VAL A 73 17.70 7.33 -4.33
C VAL A 73 17.10 8.25 -3.27
N ALA A 74 17.83 9.31 -2.92
CA ALA A 74 17.40 10.30 -1.94
C ALA A 74 16.02 10.88 -2.26
N ASP A 75 15.24 11.11 -1.22
CA ASP A 75 13.98 11.84 -1.31
C ASP A 75 14.21 13.37 -1.32
N LEU A 76 13.13 14.14 -1.36
CA LEU A 76 13.20 15.60 -1.39
C LEU A 76 13.80 16.21 -0.11
N SER A 77 13.93 15.45 0.97
CA SER A 77 14.63 15.85 2.21
C SER A 77 16.09 15.45 2.25
N GLY A 78 16.57 14.74 1.23
CA GLY A 78 17.94 14.21 1.16
C GLY A 78 18.13 12.87 1.91
N ASN A 79 17.05 12.24 2.39
CA ASN A 79 17.14 10.95 3.08
C ASN A 79 17.22 9.81 2.04
N GLU A 80 18.12 8.85 2.27
CA GLU A 80 18.31 7.66 1.45
C GLU A 80 17.82 6.36 2.09
N ASN A 81 17.29 6.39 3.32
CA ASN A 81 16.76 5.23 4.01
C ASN A 81 15.44 4.78 3.37
N ARG A 82 15.30 3.48 3.12
CA ARG A 82 14.06 2.92 2.54
C ARG A 82 12.88 3.01 3.49
N VAL A 83 13.10 2.85 4.79
CA VAL A 83 12.05 2.85 5.81
C VAL A 83 12.00 4.20 6.52
N VAL A 84 10.80 4.74 6.63
CA VAL A 84 10.50 5.99 7.32
C VAL A 84 9.45 5.70 8.40
N TYR A 85 9.83 5.88 9.66
CA TYR A 85 8.91 5.80 10.78
C TYR A 85 8.15 7.12 10.94
N ALA A 86 6.83 7.04 11.04
CA ALA A 86 5.92 8.20 11.11
C ALA A 86 4.96 8.05 12.32
N PRO A 87 5.45 8.23 13.56
CA PRO A 87 4.60 8.14 14.73
C PRO A 87 3.59 9.27 14.77
N GLN A 88 2.36 8.98 15.22
CA GLN A 88 1.32 9.96 15.42
C GLN A 88 1.20 10.30 16.91
N THR A 89 0.86 11.54 17.24
CA THR A 89 0.64 11.98 18.63
C THR A 89 -0.62 11.37 19.24
N ASP A 90 -1.59 11.08 18.38
CA ASP A 90 -2.89 10.54 18.77
C ASP A 90 -3.28 9.40 17.83
N ASN A 91 -4.20 8.53 18.26
CA ASN A 91 -4.81 7.55 17.38
C ASN A 91 -5.79 8.23 16.42
N LEU A 92 -5.36 8.37 15.16
CA LEU A 92 -6.14 8.99 14.09
C LEU A 92 -7.11 8.02 13.38
N GLY A 93 -7.16 6.74 13.85
CA GLY A 93 -7.85 5.67 13.12
C GLY A 93 -7.15 5.27 11.83
N GLY A 94 -7.75 4.34 11.08
CA GLY A 94 -7.25 3.92 9.77
C GLY A 94 -7.21 5.09 8.78
N ALA A 95 -8.33 5.78 8.62
CA ALA A 95 -8.48 6.92 7.70
C ALA A 95 -7.44 8.03 7.92
N GLY A 96 -7.26 8.45 9.17
CA GLY A 96 -6.27 9.45 9.54
C GLY A 96 -4.83 8.96 9.35
N GLY A 97 -4.58 7.68 9.66
CA GLY A 97 -3.29 7.04 9.45
C GLY A 97 -2.91 6.99 7.96
N PHE A 98 -3.82 6.58 7.09
CA PHE A 98 -3.59 6.58 5.63
C PHE A 98 -3.40 8.00 5.10
N SER A 99 -4.22 8.96 5.55
CA SER A 99 -4.06 10.37 5.18
C SER A 99 -2.66 10.89 5.54
N ALA A 100 -2.20 10.63 6.77
CA ALA A 100 -0.88 11.05 7.25
C ALA A 100 0.26 10.35 6.49
N GLY A 101 0.14 9.05 6.24
CA GLY A 101 1.14 8.27 5.52
C GLY A 101 1.27 8.66 4.05
N VAL A 102 0.15 8.83 3.34
CA VAL A 102 0.12 9.30 1.96
C VAL A 102 0.68 10.72 1.86
N LYS A 103 0.29 11.62 2.78
CA LYS A 103 0.86 12.98 2.87
C LYS A 103 2.37 12.94 3.05
N LYS A 104 2.88 12.12 3.98
CA LYS A 104 4.32 11.98 4.21
C LYS A 104 5.04 11.47 2.96
N ALA A 105 4.55 10.43 2.32
CA ALA A 105 5.13 9.89 1.09
C ALA A 105 5.11 10.91 -0.06
N TYR A 106 4.00 11.67 -0.20
CA TYR A 106 3.85 12.72 -1.19
C TYR A 106 4.89 13.84 -0.99
N GLU A 107 5.09 14.31 0.25
CA GLU A 107 6.08 15.34 0.60
C GLU A 107 7.52 14.87 0.35
N LEU A 108 7.80 13.57 0.51
CA LEU A 108 9.10 12.99 0.19
C LEU A 108 9.35 12.82 -1.31
N GLY A 109 8.33 12.96 -2.15
CA GLY A 109 8.44 12.89 -3.61
C GLY A 109 8.09 11.53 -4.21
N ALA A 110 7.24 10.74 -3.56
CA ALA A 110 6.70 9.51 -4.13
C ALA A 110 5.88 9.78 -5.39
N GLU A 111 5.97 8.89 -6.38
CA GLU A 111 5.18 8.92 -7.61
C GLU A 111 4.01 7.93 -7.56
N TRP A 112 4.13 6.88 -6.76
CA TRP A 112 3.12 5.87 -6.55
C TRP A 112 2.99 5.53 -5.07
N PHE A 113 1.75 5.30 -4.62
CA PHE A 113 1.40 4.94 -3.25
C PHE A 113 0.73 3.57 -3.24
N TRP A 114 1.35 2.59 -2.57
CA TRP A 114 0.77 1.28 -2.33
C TRP A 114 0.39 1.19 -0.86
N VAL A 115 -0.91 1.33 -0.59
CA VAL A 115 -1.43 1.49 0.77
C VAL A 115 -1.98 0.19 1.30
N MET A 116 -1.71 -0.10 2.58
CA MET A 116 -2.14 -1.33 3.22
C MET A 116 -2.19 -1.22 4.75
N ASP A 117 -3.09 -1.98 5.36
CA ASP A 117 -3.12 -2.21 6.81
C ASP A 117 -1.99 -3.16 7.25
N ASP A 118 -1.79 -3.28 8.57
CA ASP A 118 -0.76 -4.14 9.17
C ASP A 118 -1.13 -5.63 9.21
N ASP A 119 -2.36 -6.01 8.83
CA ASP A 119 -2.89 -7.38 8.83
C ASP A 119 -2.95 -8.04 7.45
N VAL A 120 -2.23 -7.49 6.49
CA VAL A 120 -2.06 -8.09 5.16
C VAL A 120 -0.66 -8.71 4.99
N ALA A 121 -0.50 -9.54 3.97
CA ALA A 121 0.80 -10.02 3.50
C ALA A 121 0.90 -9.81 1.99
N VAL A 122 2.04 -9.30 1.52
CA VAL A 122 2.28 -9.07 0.09
C VAL A 122 2.90 -10.30 -0.57
N MET A 123 2.51 -10.56 -1.81
CA MET A 123 3.13 -11.63 -2.60
C MET A 123 4.54 -11.21 -3.06
N PRO A 124 5.52 -12.14 -3.14
CA PRO A 124 6.89 -11.81 -3.54
C PRO A 124 7.00 -11.02 -4.85
N GLU A 125 6.19 -11.35 -5.87
CA GLU A 125 6.16 -10.65 -7.16
C GLU A 125 5.10 -9.53 -7.22
N GLY A 126 4.60 -9.06 -6.08
CA GLY A 126 3.51 -8.08 -6.01
C GLY A 126 3.80 -6.81 -6.80
N ILE A 127 4.99 -6.22 -6.61
CA ILE A 127 5.40 -5.01 -7.34
C ILE A 127 5.49 -5.26 -8.85
N GLU A 128 6.09 -6.37 -9.29
CA GLU A 128 6.23 -6.70 -10.71
C GLU A 128 4.87 -6.94 -11.38
N ARG A 129 3.94 -7.55 -10.65
CA ARG A 129 2.57 -7.81 -11.15
C ARG A 129 1.79 -6.51 -11.30
N LEU A 130 1.83 -5.63 -10.30
CA LEU A 130 1.21 -4.30 -10.36
C LEU A 130 1.84 -3.41 -11.45
N ALA A 131 3.17 -3.45 -11.59
CA ALA A 131 3.91 -2.68 -12.59
C ALA A 131 3.47 -2.94 -14.04
N LYS A 132 2.83 -4.08 -14.34
CA LYS A 132 2.29 -4.38 -15.68
C LYS A 132 1.16 -3.45 -16.10
N TRP A 133 0.51 -2.81 -15.12
CA TRP A 133 -0.70 -2.02 -15.33
C TRP A 133 -0.47 -0.51 -15.21
N THR A 134 0.67 -0.07 -14.65
CA THR A 134 0.97 1.35 -14.40
C THR A 134 1.08 2.23 -15.65
N ASP A 135 1.28 1.64 -16.82
CA ASP A 135 1.29 2.36 -18.10
C ASP A 135 -0.13 2.66 -18.62
N ARG A 136 -1.16 2.03 -18.03
CA ARG A 136 -2.55 2.09 -18.50
C ARG A 136 -3.53 2.67 -17.50
N HIS A 137 -3.22 2.53 -16.20
CA HIS A 137 -4.13 2.88 -15.12
C HIS A 137 -3.37 3.64 -14.03
N ASP A 138 -3.97 4.69 -13.51
CA ASP A 138 -3.45 5.47 -12.39
C ASP A 138 -3.94 4.95 -11.02
N VAL A 139 -4.95 4.07 -11.01
CA VAL A 139 -5.49 3.40 -9.82
C VAL A 139 -5.61 1.91 -10.11
N ILE A 140 -5.04 1.08 -9.25
CA ILE A 140 -4.93 -0.37 -9.45
C ILE A 140 -5.17 -1.08 -8.12
N GLN A 141 -6.09 -2.04 -8.11
CA GLN A 141 -6.29 -2.94 -6.99
C GLN A 141 -5.71 -4.31 -7.33
N GLY A 142 -4.76 -4.79 -6.51
CA GLY A 142 -4.28 -6.18 -6.60
C GLY A 142 -5.37 -7.17 -6.19
N SER A 143 -5.32 -8.39 -6.74
CA SER A 143 -6.19 -9.47 -6.26
C SER A 143 -5.89 -9.78 -4.80
N ARG A 144 -6.93 -9.94 -4.00
CA ARG A 144 -6.85 -10.26 -2.58
C ARG A 144 -7.34 -11.69 -2.33
N TYR A 145 -6.73 -12.34 -1.36
CA TYR A 145 -7.07 -13.69 -0.93
C TYR A 145 -7.05 -13.72 0.58
N ASP A 146 -7.92 -14.53 1.18
CA ASP A 146 -7.82 -14.85 2.59
C ASP A 146 -6.56 -15.67 2.89
N TYR A 147 -6.09 -15.69 4.12
CA TYR A 147 -4.89 -16.42 4.53
C TYR A 147 -4.95 -17.93 4.29
N ASP A 148 -6.15 -18.49 4.18
CA ASP A 148 -6.38 -19.89 3.78
C ASP A 148 -6.33 -20.11 2.26
N GLY A 149 -6.12 -19.03 1.47
CA GLY A 149 -6.12 -19.05 0.00
C GLY A 149 -7.51 -18.97 -0.61
N GLY A 150 -8.55 -18.81 0.20
CA GLY A 150 -9.91 -18.61 -0.25
C GLY A 150 -10.13 -17.24 -0.93
N PRO A 151 -11.24 -17.08 -1.67
CA PRO A 151 -11.53 -15.82 -2.31
C PRO A 151 -11.93 -14.75 -1.28
N PHE A 152 -11.41 -13.54 -1.47
CA PHE A 152 -11.78 -12.40 -0.66
C PHE A 152 -13.01 -11.69 -1.28
N TYR A 153 -14.04 -11.44 -0.47
CA TYR A 153 -15.37 -11.03 -0.97
C TYR A 153 -15.65 -9.51 -0.90
N TRP A 154 -14.74 -8.71 -0.40
CA TRP A 154 -14.93 -7.26 -0.23
C TRP A 154 -14.50 -6.48 -1.47
N GLN A 155 -15.15 -6.76 -2.60
CA GLN A 155 -14.96 -6.07 -3.87
C GLN A 155 -16.33 -5.65 -4.40
N TYR A 156 -16.48 -4.38 -4.77
CA TYR A 156 -17.75 -3.80 -5.16
C TYR A 156 -17.63 -2.95 -6.42
N ASP A 157 -18.65 -2.98 -7.24
CA ASP A 157 -19.03 -1.88 -8.10
C ASP A 157 -20.14 -1.08 -7.43
N PHE A 158 -20.42 0.12 -7.94
CA PHE A 158 -21.60 0.87 -7.57
C PHE A 158 -22.66 0.82 -8.67
N ILE A 159 -23.93 0.69 -8.27
CA ILE A 159 -25.05 1.08 -9.12
C ILE A 159 -25.15 2.59 -8.95
N VAL A 160 -24.34 3.34 -9.71
CA VAL A 160 -24.08 4.77 -9.56
C VAL A 160 -25.34 5.62 -9.36
N PRO A 161 -26.46 5.45 -10.12
CA PRO A 161 -27.67 6.26 -9.93
C PRO A 161 -28.36 6.05 -8.59
N LEU A 162 -28.06 4.94 -7.91
CA LEU A 162 -28.71 4.56 -6.63
C LEU A 162 -27.75 4.65 -5.44
N GLY A 163 -26.44 4.79 -5.68
CA GLY A 163 -25.42 4.75 -4.62
C GLY A 163 -25.37 3.42 -3.88
N ILE A 164 -25.78 2.32 -4.51
CA ILE A 164 -25.87 0.99 -3.87
C ILE A 164 -24.63 0.17 -4.25
N PRO A 165 -23.86 -0.36 -3.27
CA PRO A 165 -22.75 -1.27 -3.54
C PRO A 165 -23.28 -2.58 -4.16
N ASN A 166 -22.60 -3.03 -5.22
CA ASN A 166 -22.90 -4.26 -5.94
C ASN A 166 -21.70 -5.22 -5.83
N PRO A 167 -21.76 -6.28 -4.99
CA PRO A 167 -20.65 -7.19 -4.80
C PRO A 167 -20.21 -7.85 -6.11
N ILE A 168 -18.90 -7.93 -6.32
CA ILE A 168 -18.29 -8.56 -7.50
C ILE A 168 -17.87 -9.98 -7.15
N ALA A 169 -18.45 -10.96 -7.85
CA ALA A 169 -18.02 -12.35 -7.68
C ALA A 169 -16.61 -12.58 -8.24
N PRO A 170 -15.79 -13.46 -7.63
CA PRO A 170 -14.44 -13.78 -8.12
C PRO A 170 -14.39 -14.20 -9.60
N ALA A 171 -15.43 -14.90 -10.09
CA ALA A 171 -15.55 -15.30 -11.49
C ALA A 171 -15.76 -14.14 -12.48
N ALA A 172 -16.09 -12.94 -12.00
CA ALA A 172 -16.39 -11.78 -12.85
C ALA A 172 -15.16 -11.15 -13.52
N PHE A 173 -13.94 -11.60 -13.17
CA PHE A 173 -12.70 -11.11 -13.81
C PHE A 173 -12.46 -11.68 -15.21
N GLY A 174 -13.16 -12.73 -15.60
CA GLY A 174 -13.10 -13.33 -16.92
C GLY A 174 -11.70 -13.82 -17.33
N PRO A 175 -11.52 -14.23 -18.60
CA PRO A 175 -10.24 -14.74 -19.09
C PRO A 175 -9.15 -13.68 -19.20
N ALA A 176 -9.50 -12.38 -19.20
CA ALA A 176 -8.52 -11.29 -19.22
C ALA A 176 -7.77 -11.12 -17.89
N GLY A 177 -8.29 -11.71 -16.81
CA GLY A 177 -7.69 -11.65 -15.48
C GLY A 177 -7.75 -10.26 -14.81
N TYR A 178 -8.54 -9.32 -15.35
CA TYR A 178 -8.76 -8.01 -14.76
C TYR A 178 -10.18 -7.48 -15.06
N ARG A 179 -10.61 -6.52 -14.28
CA ARG A 179 -11.87 -5.80 -14.44
C ARG A 179 -11.70 -4.34 -14.04
N VAL A 180 -12.37 -3.43 -14.71
CA VAL A 180 -12.53 -2.04 -14.25
C VAL A 180 -13.59 -2.04 -13.14
N MET A 181 -13.30 -1.31 -12.05
CA MET A 181 -14.12 -1.22 -10.85
C MET A 181 -14.28 0.24 -10.43
N ASP A 182 -15.31 0.52 -9.66
CA ASP A 182 -15.62 1.86 -9.15
C ASP A 182 -15.01 2.13 -7.76
N THR A 183 -14.31 1.16 -7.18
CA THR A 183 -13.79 1.27 -5.80
C THR A 183 -12.36 0.82 -5.69
N LEU A 184 -11.61 1.47 -4.80
CA LEU A 184 -10.30 1.06 -4.31
C LEU A 184 -10.45 0.63 -2.86
N CYS A 185 -9.63 -0.33 -2.40
CA CYS A 185 -9.51 -0.67 -1.00
C CYS A 185 -8.08 -0.43 -0.52
N PHE A 186 -7.93 0.11 0.68
CA PHE A 186 -6.60 0.36 1.27
C PHE A 186 -5.89 -0.90 1.78
N GLU A 187 -6.46 -2.07 1.54
CA GLU A 187 -5.79 -3.36 1.67
C GLU A 187 -5.05 -3.73 0.36
N GLY A 188 -4.00 -3.02 0.02
CA GLY A 188 -3.17 -3.24 -1.17
C GLY A 188 -3.59 -2.44 -2.40
N GLY A 189 -4.30 -1.34 -2.20
CA GLY A 189 -4.58 -0.37 -3.27
C GLY A 189 -3.33 0.39 -3.70
N LEU A 190 -3.14 0.53 -5.01
CA LEU A 190 -2.05 1.28 -5.62
C LEU A 190 -2.63 2.44 -6.41
N PHE A 191 -2.15 3.66 -6.18
CA PHE A 191 -2.54 4.83 -6.94
C PHE A 191 -1.37 5.78 -7.19
N ARG A 192 -1.48 6.54 -8.27
CA ARG A 192 -0.45 7.45 -8.73
C ARG A 192 -0.57 8.82 -8.07
N ARG A 193 0.53 9.54 -7.98
CA ARG A 193 0.64 10.91 -7.43
C ARG A 193 -0.40 11.88 -7.98
N ASN A 194 -0.71 11.83 -9.28
CA ASN A 194 -1.70 12.68 -9.92
C ASN A 194 -3.12 12.54 -9.33
N ILE A 195 -3.44 11.40 -8.71
CA ILE A 195 -4.71 11.21 -8.01
C ILE A 195 -4.77 12.14 -6.79
N VAL A 196 -3.71 12.13 -5.96
CA VAL A 196 -3.62 13.06 -4.81
C VAL A 196 -3.70 14.52 -5.26
N GLU A 197 -3.08 14.85 -6.38
CA GLU A 197 -3.11 16.21 -6.94
C GLU A 197 -4.51 16.62 -7.44
N LYS A 198 -5.32 15.66 -7.91
CA LYS A 198 -6.67 15.91 -8.41
C LYS A 198 -7.74 15.96 -7.34
N ILE A 199 -7.70 15.02 -6.39
CA ILE A 199 -8.80 14.83 -5.42
C ILE A 199 -8.36 15.09 -3.96
N GLY A 200 -7.08 15.38 -3.71
CA GLY A 200 -6.55 15.59 -2.37
C GLY A 200 -6.11 14.30 -1.68
N LEU A 201 -5.82 14.41 -0.40
CA LEU A 201 -5.48 13.28 0.48
C LEU A 201 -6.73 12.50 0.90
N PRO A 202 -6.59 11.22 1.29
CA PRO A 202 -7.68 10.50 1.95
C PRO A 202 -8.26 11.29 3.12
N ASP A 203 -9.58 11.29 3.28
CA ASP A 203 -10.25 12.14 4.27
C ASP A 203 -10.13 11.55 5.69
N PRO A 204 -9.39 12.19 6.61
CA PRO A 204 -9.16 11.66 7.96
C PRO A 204 -10.41 11.67 8.85
N ARG A 205 -11.50 12.33 8.44
CA ARG A 205 -12.73 12.46 9.23
C ARG A 205 -13.52 11.16 9.34
N PHE A 206 -13.27 10.20 8.45
CA PHE A 206 -13.93 8.88 8.51
C PHE A 206 -13.50 8.04 9.72
N PHE A 207 -12.32 8.27 10.26
CA PHE A 207 -11.69 7.52 11.34
C PHE A 207 -11.46 6.03 11.00
N ILE A 208 -12.54 5.28 10.70
CA ILE A 208 -12.51 3.88 10.26
C ILE A 208 -13.72 3.59 9.37
N TYR A 209 -13.55 2.77 8.34
CA TYR A 209 -14.50 2.39 7.30
C TYR A 209 -14.90 3.51 6.34
N TRP A 210 -15.11 3.13 5.09
CA TRP A 210 -15.57 3.94 3.96
C TRP A 210 -14.58 4.99 3.44
N ASP A 211 -13.47 5.23 4.11
CA ASP A 211 -12.44 6.17 3.68
C ASP A 211 -11.80 5.73 2.36
N ASP A 212 -11.50 4.45 2.22
CA ASP A 212 -10.97 3.81 1.02
C ASP A 212 -11.99 3.81 -0.14
N THR A 213 -13.22 3.40 0.14
CA THR A 213 -14.31 3.36 -0.84
C THR A 213 -14.69 4.74 -1.35
N MET A 214 -14.63 5.76 -0.51
CA MET A 214 -14.92 7.15 -0.88
C MET A 214 -13.76 7.84 -1.60
N TYR A 215 -12.55 7.31 -1.45
CA TYR A 215 -11.36 7.81 -2.12
C TYR A 215 -11.14 7.18 -3.50
N GLY A 216 -11.49 5.91 -3.68
CA GLY A 216 -11.38 5.14 -4.92
C GLY A 216 -12.57 5.31 -5.85
#